data_04f2f35ca25c624303073c042708f72b
#
_entry.id   04f2f35ca25c624303073c042708f72b
#
_cell.length_a   1.000
_cell.length_b   1.000
_cell.length_c   1.000
_cell.angle_alpha   90.00
_cell.angle_beta   90.00
_cell.angle_gamma   90.00
#
_symmetry.space_group_name_H-M   'P 1'
#
loop_
_entity.id
_entity.type
_entity.pdbx_description
1 polymer ?
#
loop_
_entity_poly.entity_id
_entity_poly.type
_entity_poly.pdbx_seq_one_letter_code
_entity_poly.pdbx_strand_id
1 'polypeptide(L)'
;TRSRGLGDVYKRQVQDLKDEEVEGMIIDLRNNGGGSLVEAIEIAGLFIKSGPIVQVKERRGLQVLPDADPEISYEGPLIILVNRLSASASEILAAALQDYGRAIIVGDEHTHGKGTVQTLMSLGEKKGSLKLTTAGFYRINGGSTQLRGVRPDIIIPSLLDVMEIGEKELEHALPWTTIRPALYRKSNTIKECIPVLSAQSIDRRNTVSYTHLRAHETAYY
;
A
#
# COMPACT_ATOMS: atom_id res chain seq x y z
N THR A 1 9.35 3.72 -30.92
CA THR A 1 8.82 2.70 -29.96
C THR A 1 8.74 3.38 -28.61
N ARG A 2 7.52 3.76 -28.16
CA ARG A 2 7.29 4.15 -26.75
C ARG A 2 7.81 3.01 -25.88
N SER A 3 8.72 3.31 -24.95
CA SER A 3 9.05 2.42 -23.84
C SER A 3 7.71 2.06 -23.19
N ARG A 4 7.33 0.77 -23.21
CA ARG A 4 6.16 0.30 -22.50
C ARG A 4 6.46 0.48 -21.02
N GLY A 5 5.73 1.38 -20.34
CA GLY A 5 5.87 1.61 -18.92
C GLY A 5 5.48 0.34 -18.13
N LEU A 6 5.91 0.26 -16.87
CA LEU A 6 5.53 -0.82 -15.98
C LEU A 6 4.00 -0.93 -15.81
N GLY A 7 3.28 0.19 -15.90
CA GLY A 7 1.81 0.22 -15.91
C GLY A 7 1.19 -0.67 -16.99
N ASP A 8 1.74 -0.65 -18.22
CA ASP A 8 1.28 -1.52 -19.31
C ASP A 8 1.53 -3.02 -19.03
N VAL A 9 2.56 -3.34 -18.24
CA VAL A 9 2.85 -4.72 -17.82
C VAL A 9 1.79 -5.19 -16.83
N TYR A 10 1.50 -4.39 -15.80
CA TYR A 10 0.48 -4.72 -14.81
C TYR A 10 -0.92 -4.77 -15.42
N LYS A 11 -1.26 -3.86 -16.33
CA LYS A 11 -2.55 -3.89 -17.05
C LYS A 11 -2.73 -5.22 -17.81
N ARG A 12 -1.67 -5.73 -18.45
CA ARG A 12 -1.70 -7.04 -19.10
C ARG A 12 -1.83 -8.19 -18.12
N GLN A 13 -1.06 -8.19 -17.04
CA GLN A 13 -1.17 -9.23 -16.01
C GLN A 13 -2.57 -9.31 -15.41
N VAL A 14 -3.20 -8.17 -15.16
CA VAL A 14 -4.60 -8.12 -14.70
C VAL A 14 -5.54 -8.67 -15.76
N GLN A 15 -5.30 -8.36 -17.04
CA GLN A 15 -6.11 -8.92 -18.13
C GLN A 15 -5.93 -10.43 -18.28
N ASP A 16 -4.69 -10.92 -18.24
CA ASP A 16 -4.39 -12.37 -18.30
C ASP A 16 -5.12 -13.12 -17.16
N LEU A 17 -5.12 -12.58 -15.94
CA LEU A 17 -5.85 -13.18 -14.81
C LEU A 17 -7.37 -13.12 -15.01
N LYS A 18 -7.91 -12.07 -15.62
CA LYS A 18 -9.34 -12.00 -15.96
C LYS A 18 -9.73 -13.06 -16.99
N ASP A 19 -8.88 -13.29 -17.98
CA ASP A 19 -9.12 -14.26 -19.02
C ASP A 19 -9.09 -15.71 -18.45
N GLU A 20 -8.41 -15.93 -17.34
CA GLU A 20 -8.45 -17.17 -16.55
C GLU A 20 -9.66 -17.27 -15.60
N GLU A 21 -10.59 -16.31 -15.66
CA GLU A 21 -11.84 -16.28 -14.86
C GLU A 21 -11.63 -16.43 -13.35
N VAL A 22 -10.55 -15.79 -12.80
CA VAL A 22 -10.22 -15.87 -11.37
C VAL A 22 -11.33 -15.29 -10.49
N GLU A 23 -11.64 -15.96 -9.38
CA GLU A 23 -12.66 -15.52 -8.41
C GLU A 23 -12.24 -14.30 -7.59
N GLY A 24 -10.94 -13.99 -7.53
CA GLY A 24 -10.38 -12.86 -6.79
C GLY A 24 -8.91 -12.65 -7.10
N MET A 25 -8.39 -11.46 -6.76
CA MET A 25 -6.98 -11.12 -6.94
C MET A 25 -6.33 -10.75 -5.61
N ILE A 26 -5.06 -11.12 -5.46
CA ILE A 26 -4.20 -10.72 -4.34
C ILE A 26 -3.01 -9.95 -4.90
N ILE A 27 -2.81 -8.73 -4.42
CA ILE A 27 -1.59 -7.96 -4.66
C ILE A 27 -0.69 -8.12 -3.44
N ASP A 28 0.48 -8.71 -3.62
CA ASP A 28 1.45 -8.89 -2.54
C ASP A 28 2.48 -7.75 -2.55
N LEU A 29 2.36 -6.84 -1.59
CA LEU A 29 3.28 -5.73 -1.36
C LEU A 29 4.20 -5.97 -0.14
N ARG A 30 4.19 -7.16 0.42
CA ARG A 30 5.11 -7.48 1.52
C ARG A 30 6.55 -7.37 1.04
N ASN A 31 7.40 -6.79 1.86
CA ASN A 31 8.82 -6.50 1.58
C ASN A 31 9.04 -5.55 0.38
N ASN A 32 8.01 -4.87 -0.11
CA ASN A 32 8.12 -3.91 -1.19
C ASN A 32 8.36 -2.49 -0.63
N GLY A 33 9.60 -2.02 -0.70
CA GLY A 33 10.01 -0.68 -0.21
C GLY A 33 9.48 0.50 -1.03
N GLY A 34 8.65 0.25 -2.03
CA GLY A 34 8.09 1.27 -2.91
C GLY A 34 8.82 1.38 -4.25
N GLY A 35 8.60 2.48 -4.93
CA GLY A 35 9.13 2.73 -6.27
C GLY A 35 8.59 4.04 -6.86
N SER A 36 8.15 3.99 -8.09
CA SER A 36 7.62 5.14 -8.81
C SER A 36 6.23 5.55 -8.31
N LEU A 37 6.07 6.84 -8.02
CA LEU A 37 4.78 7.43 -7.69
C LEU A 37 3.77 7.31 -8.84
N VAL A 38 4.24 7.50 -10.07
CA VAL A 38 3.41 7.40 -11.27
C VAL A 38 2.86 5.99 -11.42
N GLU A 39 3.70 4.98 -11.24
CA GLU A 39 3.27 3.58 -11.31
C GLU A 39 2.27 3.20 -10.22
N ALA A 40 2.44 3.71 -8.99
CA ALA A 40 1.46 3.48 -7.93
C ALA A 40 0.08 4.06 -8.29
N ILE A 41 0.05 5.22 -8.96
CA ILE A 41 -1.19 5.84 -9.46
C ILE A 41 -1.80 4.99 -10.58
N GLU A 42 -1.01 4.59 -11.57
CA GLU A 42 -1.45 3.77 -12.71
C GLU A 42 -1.99 2.41 -12.23
N ILE A 43 -1.29 1.75 -11.29
CA ILE A 43 -1.75 0.47 -10.73
C ILE A 43 -3.06 0.65 -9.95
N ALA A 44 -3.18 1.71 -9.13
CA ALA A 44 -4.43 1.99 -8.43
C ALA A 44 -5.60 2.20 -9.40
N GLY A 45 -5.34 2.89 -10.53
CA GLY A 45 -6.30 3.14 -11.60
C GLY A 45 -6.87 1.89 -12.24
N LEU A 46 -6.14 0.76 -12.24
CA LEU A 46 -6.67 -0.51 -12.75
C LEU A 46 -7.90 -1.01 -11.98
N PHE A 47 -8.11 -0.53 -10.76
CA PHE A 47 -9.13 -1.02 -9.82
C PHE A 47 -10.18 0.02 -9.42
N ILE A 48 -10.04 1.27 -9.83
CA ILE A 48 -11.02 2.35 -9.58
C ILE A 48 -11.42 3.02 -10.90
N LYS A 49 -12.56 3.67 -10.91
CA LYS A 49 -13.08 4.28 -12.14
C LYS A 49 -12.31 5.55 -12.55
N SER A 50 -11.88 6.33 -11.63
CA SER A 50 -11.06 7.53 -11.75
C SER A 50 -11.09 8.29 -10.43
N GLY A 51 -10.20 9.24 -10.25
CA GLY A 51 -10.22 10.14 -9.11
C GLY A 51 -8.87 10.25 -8.38
N PRO A 52 -8.83 10.98 -7.28
CA PRO A 52 -7.59 11.22 -6.54
C PRO A 52 -6.99 9.91 -6.00
N ILE A 53 -5.69 9.72 -6.15
CA ILE A 53 -4.95 8.58 -5.59
C ILE A 53 -4.10 9.02 -4.40
N VAL A 54 -3.45 10.15 -4.52
CA VAL A 54 -2.54 10.69 -3.51
C VAL A 54 -2.53 12.21 -3.60
N GLN A 55 -2.24 12.84 -2.47
CA GLN A 55 -2.02 14.27 -2.40
C GLN A 55 -0.55 14.52 -2.07
N VAL A 56 0.11 15.42 -2.78
CA VAL A 56 1.52 15.79 -2.58
C VAL A 56 1.59 17.25 -2.17
N LYS A 57 2.17 17.49 -0.99
CA LYS A 57 2.36 18.84 -0.45
C LYS A 57 3.82 19.23 -0.56
N GLU A 58 4.08 20.21 -1.38
CA GLU A 58 5.37 20.86 -1.54
C GLU A 58 5.38 22.22 -0.85
N ARG A 59 6.54 22.86 -0.80
CA ARG A 59 6.67 24.24 -0.31
C ARG A 59 5.76 25.23 -1.04
N ARG A 60 5.53 25.00 -2.34
CA ARG A 60 4.77 25.90 -3.21
C ARG A 60 3.27 25.63 -3.24
N GLY A 61 2.81 24.53 -2.69
CA GLY A 61 1.38 24.21 -2.68
C GLY A 61 1.06 22.72 -2.52
N LEU A 62 -0.21 22.44 -2.66
CA LEU A 62 -0.78 21.10 -2.60
C LEU A 62 -1.22 20.68 -4.00
N GLN A 63 -0.78 19.52 -4.43
CA GLN A 63 -1.23 18.86 -5.66
C GLN A 63 -2.01 17.61 -5.34
N VAL A 64 -3.14 17.41 -5.99
CA VAL A 64 -3.89 16.17 -5.99
C VAL A 64 -3.54 15.42 -7.26
N LEU A 65 -3.00 14.23 -7.14
CA LEU A 65 -2.63 13.40 -8.27
C LEU A 65 -3.70 12.34 -8.47
N PRO A 66 -4.51 12.46 -9.52
CA PRO A 66 -5.58 11.52 -9.81
C PRO A 66 -5.11 10.43 -10.78
N ASP A 67 -5.84 9.32 -10.78
CA ASP A 67 -6.01 8.53 -12.00
C ASP A 67 -7.07 9.21 -12.87
N ALA A 68 -6.75 9.40 -14.14
CA ALA A 68 -7.61 10.05 -15.12
C ALA A 68 -8.32 9.06 -16.05
N ASP A 69 -7.91 7.78 -16.06
CA ASP A 69 -8.51 6.74 -16.90
C ASP A 69 -9.84 6.28 -16.26
N PRO A 70 -10.98 6.42 -16.95
CA PRO A 70 -12.25 5.93 -16.44
C PRO A 70 -12.44 4.41 -16.57
N GLU A 71 -11.51 3.71 -17.22
CA GLU A 71 -11.58 2.27 -17.46
C GLU A 71 -11.12 1.50 -16.22
N ILE A 72 -11.98 0.64 -15.67
CA ILE A 72 -11.62 -0.31 -14.62
C ILE A 72 -11.19 -1.62 -15.27
N SER A 73 -9.96 -2.04 -15.02
CA SER A 73 -9.46 -3.31 -15.54
C SER A 73 -10.04 -4.52 -14.79
N TYR A 74 -10.28 -4.39 -13.46
CA TYR A 74 -10.82 -5.47 -12.65
C TYR A 74 -11.74 -4.95 -11.53
N GLU A 75 -12.95 -5.50 -11.44
CA GLU A 75 -13.98 -5.12 -10.46
C GLU A 75 -14.21 -6.20 -9.36
N GLY A 76 -13.66 -7.40 -9.54
CA GLY A 76 -13.83 -8.53 -8.61
C GLY A 76 -13.18 -8.32 -7.24
N PRO A 77 -13.27 -9.31 -6.34
CA PRO A 77 -12.67 -9.24 -5.00
C PRO A 77 -11.16 -8.98 -5.06
N LEU A 78 -10.68 -8.03 -4.23
CA LEU A 78 -9.28 -7.62 -4.19
C LEU A 78 -8.77 -7.56 -2.76
N ILE A 79 -7.62 -8.22 -2.53
CA ILE A 79 -6.87 -8.18 -1.27
C ILE A 79 -5.48 -7.61 -1.55
N ILE A 80 -4.97 -6.80 -0.63
CA ILE A 80 -3.59 -6.34 -0.66
C ILE A 80 -2.88 -6.83 0.61
N LEU A 81 -1.80 -7.59 0.42
CA LEU A 81 -0.95 -8.02 1.51
C LEU A 81 0.15 -7.00 1.76
N VAL A 82 0.33 -6.61 3.01
CA VAL A 82 1.35 -5.65 3.44
C VAL A 82 2.10 -6.15 4.67
N ASN A 83 3.29 -5.62 4.91
CA ASN A 83 4.01 -5.79 6.16
C ASN A 83 4.79 -4.52 6.52
N ARG A 84 5.56 -4.54 7.62
CA ARG A 84 6.38 -3.40 8.07
C ARG A 84 7.44 -2.94 7.06
N LEU A 85 7.79 -3.74 6.09
CA LEU A 85 8.72 -3.41 5.01
C LEU A 85 8.03 -2.84 3.77
N SER A 86 6.69 -2.84 3.73
CA SER A 86 5.93 -2.14 2.69
C SER A 86 6.02 -0.63 2.92
N ALA A 87 6.63 0.11 1.99
CA ALA A 87 6.94 1.53 2.19
C ALA A 87 6.63 2.39 0.96
N SER A 88 6.42 3.71 1.18
CA SER A 88 6.38 4.73 0.11
C SER A 88 5.29 4.46 -0.95
N ALA A 89 5.64 4.17 -2.22
CA ALA A 89 4.68 3.90 -3.29
C ALA A 89 3.74 2.73 -2.97
N SER A 90 4.23 1.70 -2.27
CA SER A 90 3.39 0.58 -1.79
C SER A 90 2.34 1.05 -0.78
N GLU A 91 2.71 2.01 0.10
CA GLU A 91 1.78 2.60 1.05
C GLU A 91 0.74 3.49 0.35
N ILE A 92 1.15 4.20 -0.70
CA ILE A 92 0.23 5.01 -1.52
C ILE A 92 -0.82 4.13 -2.19
N LEU A 93 -0.42 3.05 -2.82
CA LEU A 93 -1.31 2.10 -3.48
C LEU A 93 -2.29 1.47 -2.48
N ALA A 94 -1.76 0.90 -1.39
CA ALA A 94 -2.58 0.26 -0.36
C ALA A 94 -3.56 1.25 0.29
N ALA A 95 -3.07 2.46 0.64
CA ALA A 95 -3.88 3.51 1.25
C ALA A 95 -5.00 4.00 0.33
N ALA A 96 -4.71 4.22 -0.95
CA ALA A 96 -5.70 4.69 -1.91
C ALA A 96 -6.84 3.66 -2.05
N LEU A 97 -6.53 2.39 -2.29
CA LEU A 97 -7.53 1.34 -2.46
C LEU A 97 -8.31 1.05 -1.16
N GLN A 98 -7.69 1.22 0.02
CA GLN A 98 -8.37 1.17 1.32
C GLN A 98 -9.34 2.35 1.49
N ASP A 99 -8.90 3.57 1.19
CA ASP A 99 -9.72 4.77 1.33
C ASP A 99 -10.95 4.75 0.42
N TYR A 100 -10.80 4.22 -0.81
CA TYR A 100 -11.92 3.97 -1.70
C TYR A 100 -12.85 2.85 -1.22
N GLY A 101 -12.41 2.00 -0.30
CA GLY A 101 -13.12 0.77 0.07
C GLY A 101 -13.14 -0.23 -1.10
N ARG A 102 -12.06 -0.26 -1.90
CA ARG A 102 -11.93 -1.12 -3.08
C ARG A 102 -11.20 -2.42 -2.80
N ALA A 103 -10.26 -2.42 -1.86
CA ALA A 103 -9.50 -3.59 -1.46
C ALA A 103 -9.50 -3.75 0.06
N ILE A 104 -9.40 -5.00 0.53
CA ILE A 104 -9.14 -5.32 1.92
C ILE A 104 -7.63 -5.38 2.11
N ILE A 105 -7.11 -4.63 3.06
CA ILE A 105 -5.70 -4.63 3.41
C ILE A 105 -5.47 -5.64 4.54
N VAL A 106 -4.52 -6.55 4.32
CA VAL A 106 -4.21 -7.64 5.27
C VAL A 106 -2.71 -7.65 5.55
N GLY A 107 -2.31 -7.78 6.79
CA GLY A 107 -0.89 -7.86 7.12
C GLY A 107 -0.54 -7.51 8.55
N ASP A 108 0.69 -7.03 8.78
CA ASP A 108 1.25 -6.62 10.06
C ASP A 108 0.42 -5.48 10.67
N GLU A 109 0.71 -5.10 11.92
CA GLU A 109 -0.01 -4.03 12.61
C GLU A 109 -0.05 -2.71 11.83
N HIS A 110 1.01 -2.40 11.09
CA HIS A 110 1.11 -1.25 10.17
C HIS A 110 2.23 -1.45 9.15
N THR A 111 2.23 -0.68 8.06
CA THR A 111 3.33 -0.60 7.10
C THR A 111 4.48 0.28 7.64
N HIS A 112 5.50 0.53 6.84
CA HIS A 112 6.72 1.26 7.25
C HIS A 112 6.47 2.65 7.84
N GLY A 113 5.55 3.41 7.26
CA GLY A 113 5.23 4.76 7.72
C GLY A 113 6.01 5.87 7.03
N LYS A 114 6.50 5.66 5.81
CA LYS A 114 7.18 6.71 5.05
C LYS A 114 6.15 7.59 4.34
N GLY A 115 6.06 8.86 4.75
CA GLY A 115 5.17 9.87 4.17
C GLY A 115 5.91 11.00 3.45
N THR A 116 7.20 10.83 3.13
CA THR A 116 8.04 11.88 2.54
C THR A 116 8.52 11.52 1.15
N VAL A 117 8.63 12.54 0.29
CA VAL A 117 9.27 12.48 -1.02
C VAL A 117 10.69 13.03 -0.90
N GLN A 118 11.66 12.26 -1.36
CA GLN A 118 13.06 12.63 -1.32
C GLN A 118 13.60 12.80 -2.73
N THR A 119 14.34 13.87 -2.92
CA THR A 119 15.03 14.19 -4.18
C THR A 119 16.53 14.08 -4.00
N LEU A 120 17.19 13.42 -4.95
CA LEU A 120 18.65 13.35 -5.00
C LEU A 120 19.17 14.47 -5.89
N MET A 121 19.96 15.38 -5.31
CA MET A 121 20.55 16.50 -5.99
C MET A 121 22.06 16.29 -6.12
N SER A 122 22.58 16.26 -7.37
CA SER A 122 24.02 16.21 -7.59
C SER A 122 24.68 17.52 -7.15
N LEU A 123 25.79 17.43 -6.41
CA LEU A 123 26.60 18.57 -6.00
C LEU A 123 27.71 18.92 -7.01
N GLY A 124 27.71 18.25 -8.16
CA GLY A 124 28.72 18.37 -9.23
C GLY A 124 29.71 17.22 -9.26
N GLU A 125 30.58 17.22 -10.27
CA GLU A 125 31.59 16.17 -10.45
C GLU A 125 32.43 15.97 -9.18
N LYS A 126 32.56 14.73 -8.74
CA LYS A 126 33.34 14.28 -7.57
C LYS A 126 32.91 14.86 -6.20
N LYS A 127 31.78 15.63 -6.13
CA LYS A 127 31.29 16.20 -4.87
C LYS A 127 30.16 15.39 -4.24
N GLY A 128 29.74 14.30 -4.88
CA GLY A 128 28.67 13.44 -4.38
C GLY A 128 27.27 14.01 -4.68
N SER A 129 26.30 13.55 -3.91
CA SER A 129 24.90 13.95 -4.04
C SER A 129 24.27 14.19 -2.69
N LEU A 130 23.37 15.15 -2.62
CA LEU A 130 22.57 15.47 -1.44
C LEU A 130 21.17 14.89 -1.60
N LYS A 131 20.71 14.11 -0.63
CA LYS A 131 19.35 13.58 -0.55
C LYS A 131 18.53 14.47 0.36
N LEU A 132 17.54 15.16 -0.20
CA LEU A 132 16.68 16.10 0.52
C LEU A 132 15.23 15.65 0.50
N THR A 133 14.53 15.84 1.62
CA THR A 133 13.07 15.80 1.65
C THR A 133 12.51 17.08 1.04
N THR A 134 11.77 16.96 -0.05
CA THR A 134 11.22 18.09 -0.82
C THR A 134 9.72 18.20 -0.75
N ALA A 135 9.01 17.11 -0.41
CA ALA A 135 7.57 17.08 -0.28
C ALA A 135 7.11 16.03 0.75
N GLY A 136 5.88 16.16 1.21
CA GLY A 136 5.15 15.12 1.92
C GLY A 136 4.01 14.60 1.05
N PHE A 137 3.74 13.30 1.11
CA PHE A 137 2.52 12.76 0.51
C PHE A 137 1.47 12.39 1.56
N TYR A 138 0.24 12.48 1.16
CA TYR A 138 -0.93 12.30 2.01
C TYR A 138 -1.95 11.43 1.31
N ARG A 139 -2.65 10.65 2.09
CA ARG A 139 -3.80 9.88 1.65
C ARG A 139 -4.89 10.83 1.13
N ILE A 140 -5.80 10.32 0.35
CA ILE A 140 -6.95 11.11 -0.15
C ILE A 140 -7.89 11.53 0.97
N ASN A 141 -7.91 10.81 2.10
CA ASN A 141 -8.64 11.21 3.32
C ASN A 141 -7.96 12.35 4.11
N GLY A 142 -6.79 12.82 3.68
CA GLY A 142 -6.04 13.92 4.27
C GLY A 142 -5.01 13.53 5.34
N GLY A 143 -4.97 12.28 5.77
CA GLY A 143 -3.95 11.79 6.71
C GLY A 143 -2.62 11.49 6.02
N SER A 144 -1.48 11.73 6.69
CA SER A 144 -0.18 11.24 6.21
C SER A 144 0.03 9.78 6.59
N THR A 145 0.84 9.06 5.81
CA THR A 145 1.39 7.77 6.24
C THR A 145 2.61 7.92 7.16
N GLN A 146 3.19 9.12 7.25
CA GLN A 146 4.38 9.41 8.04
C GLN A 146 4.24 8.89 9.49
N LEU A 147 5.21 8.12 9.96
CA LEU A 147 5.29 7.44 11.27
C LEU A 147 4.21 6.38 11.55
N ARG A 148 3.07 6.43 10.89
CA ARG A 148 1.91 5.57 11.19
C ARG A 148 1.68 4.46 10.18
N GLY A 149 2.16 4.65 8.96
CA GLY A 149 1.91 3.73 7.85
C GLY A 149 0.44 3.62 7.47
N VAL A 150 0.14 2.53 6.79
CA VAL A 150 -1.21 2.05 6.51
C VAL A 150 -1.53 0.95 7.52
N ARG A 151 -2.60 1.12 8.28
CA ARG A 151 -3.09 0.08 9.18
C ARG A 151 -3.99 -0.86 8.40
N PRO A 152 -3.68 -2.15 8.35
CA PRO A 152 -4.53 -3.14 7.71
C PRO A 152 -5.93 -3.25 8.31
N ASP A 153 -6.88 -3.68 7.49
CA ASP A 153 -8.25 -3.99 7.92
C ASP A 153 -8.29 -5.32 8.69
N ILE A 154 -7.42 -6.27 8.31
CA ILE A 154 -7.24 -7.55 9.00
C ILE A 154 -5.77 -7.68 9.37
N ILE A 155 -5.50 -7.70 10.68
CA ILE A 155 -4.14 -7.82 11.22
C ILE A 155 -3.77 -9.30 11.37
N ILE A 156 -2.61 -9.66 10.80
CA ILE A 156 -1.97 -10.96 10.98
C ILE A 156 -0.65 -10.71 11.70
N PRO A 157 -0.51 -11.08 12.98
CA PRO A 157 0.73 -10.90 13.71
C PRO A 157 1.92 -11.56 13.03
N SER A 158 3.05 -10.87 12.99
CA SER A 158 4.28 -11.37 12.40
C SER A 158 5.49 -11.17 13.32
N LEU A 159 6.58 -11.87 13.02
CA LEU A 159 7.85 -11.65 13.74
C LEU A 159 8.41 -10.24 13.54
N LEU A 160 8.02 -9.56 12.45
CA LEU A 160 8.43 -8.18 12.21
C LEU A 160 7.79 -7.20 13.20
N ASP A 161 6.70 -7.58 13.88
CA ASP A 161 6.01 -6.71 14.84
C ASP A 161 6.84 -6.47 16.12
N VAL A 162 7.75 -7.38 16.44
CA VAL A 162 8.68 -7.24 17.59
C VAL A 162 10.01 -6.59 17.22
N MET A 163 10.20 -6.22 15.95
CA MET A 163 11.41 -5.57 15.47
C MET A 163 11.20 -4.05 15.39
N GLU A 164 12.24 -3.30 15.70
CA GLU A 164 12.25 -1.85 15.54
C GLU A 164 12.41 -1.48 14.07
N ILE A 165 11.35 -1.64 13.29
CA ILE A 165 11.29 -1.34 11.87
C ILE A 165 10.23 -0.27 11.61
N GLY A 166 10.59 0.77 10.87
CA GLY A 166 9.66 1.81 10.44
C GLY A 166 10.26 3.21 10.50
N GLU A 167 9.56 4.14 9.89
CA GLU A 167 9.96 5.56 9.87
C GLU A 167 10.05 6.16 11.28
N LYS A 168 9.25 5.67 12.22
CA LYS A 168 9.24 6.14 13.62
C LYS A 168 10.54 5.85 14.38
N GLU A 169 11.34 4.89 13.91
CA GLU A 169 12.62 4.50 14.51
C GLU A 169 13.79 5.38 14.02
N LEU A 170 13.55 6.26 13.06
CA LEU A 170 14.56 7.20 12.56
C LEU A 170 14.71 8.38 13.53
N GLU A 171 15.94 8.69 13.91
CA GLU A 171 16.29 9.74 14.89
C GLU A 171 15.70 11.13 14.57
N HIS A 172 15.57 11.45 13.26
CA HIS A 172 15.09 12.74 12.79
C HIS A 172 13.87 12.63 11.89
N ALA A 173 12.99 11.66 12.15
CA ALA A 173 11.78 11.49 11.40
C ALA A 173 10.86 12.73 11.53
N LEU A 174 10.31 13.17 10.40
CA LEU A 174 9.36 14.29 10.39
C LEU A 174 8.05 13.89 11.09
N PRO A 175 7.39 14.84 11.80
CA PRO A 175 6.17 14.54 12.52
C PRO A 175 5.03 14.18 11.58
N TRP A 176 4.08 13.40 12.11
CA TRP A 176 2.82 13.12 11.42
C TRP A 176 1.98 14.39 11.32
N THR A 177 1.38 14.61 10.15
CA THR A 177 0.54 15.79 9.87
C THR A 177 -0.68 15.40 9.04
N THR A 178 -1.64 16.32 8.95
CA THR A 178 -2.84 16.19 8.12
C THR A 178 -3.00 17.38 7.19
N ILE A 179 -3.76 17.18 6.14
CA ILE A 179 -4.23 18.20 5.22
C ILE A 179 -5.73 18.03 4.97
N ARG A 180 -6.34 18.94 4.21
CA ARG A 180 -7.74 18.79 3.81
C ARG A 180 -7.91 17.53 2.94
N PRO A 181 -8.95 16.71 3.20
CA PRO A 181 -9.29 15.59 2.33
C PRO A 181 -9.57 16.03 0.90
N ALA A 182 -9.17 15.21 -0.06
CA ALA A 182 -9.60 15.36 -1.46
C ALA A 182 -11.07 14.95 -1.61
N LEU A 183 -11.71 15.39 -2.69
CA LEU A 183 -13.08 14.97 -3.00
C LEU A 183 -13.04 13.61 -3.68
N TYR A 184 -13.58 12.58 -3.03
CA TYR A 184 -13.70 11.24 -3.60
C TYR A 184 -14.95 10.54 -3.08
N ARG A 185 -15.37 9.46 -3.76
CA ARG A 185 -16.54 8.66 -3.37
C ARG A 185 -16.06 7.32 -2.81
N LYS A 186 -16.31 7.07 -1.53
CA LYS A 186 -16.00 5.81 -0.86
C LYS A 186 -17.11 4.78 -1.10
N SER A 187 -16.73 3.54 -1.41
CA SER A 187 -17.61 2.36 -1.34
C SER A 187 -17.69 1.84 0.09
N ASN A 188 -18.86 1.40 0.52
CA ASN A 188 -19.05 0.76 1.83
C ASN A 188 -19.12 -0.77 1.75
N THR A 189 -19.14 -1.34 0.57
CA THR A 189 -19.35 -2.79 0.35
C THR A 189 -18.37 -3.66 1.14
N ILE A 190 -17.08 -3.31 1.12
CA ILE A 190 -16.04 -4.06 1.81
C ILE A 190 -16.14 -3.91 3.34
N LYS A 191 -16.53 -2.73 3.82
CA LYS A 191 -16.60 -2.42 5.25
C LYS A 191 -17.52 -3.38 6.01
N GLU A 192 -18.60 -3.82 5.38
CA GLU A 192 -19.57 -4.73 5.98
C GLU A 192 -19.04 -6.16 6.12
N CYS A 193 -18.10 -6.57 5.26
CA CYS A 193 -17.49 -7.90 5.28
C CYS A 193 -16.33 -8.03 6.28
N ILE A 194 -15.65 -6.94 6.63
CA ILE A 194 -14.44 -6.95 7.46
C ILE A 194 -14.63 -7.67 8.80
N PRO A 195 -15.71 -7.45 9.59
CA PRO A 195 -15.88 -8.13 10.89
C PRO A 195 -15.95 -9.65 10.75
N VAL A 196 -16.68 -10.14 9.76
CA VAL A 196 -16.84 -11.58 9.51
C VAL A 196 -15.52 -12.19 9.06
N LEU A 197 -14.83 -11.54 8.10
CA LEU A 197 -13.54 -12.01 7.59
C LEU A 197 -12.45 -11.97 8.67
N SER A 198 -12.46 -10.98 9.56
CA SER A 198 -11.55 -10.91 10.70
C SER A 198 -11.76 -12.07 11.66
N ALA A 199 -13.01 -12.38 12.03
CA ALA A 199 -13.33 -13.50 12.90
C ALA A 199 -12.88 -14.83 12.29
N GLN A 200 -13.20 -15.06 11.02
CA GLN A 200 -12.76 -16.26 10.30
C GLN A 200 -11.24 -16.37 10.16
N SER A 201 -10.53 -15.23 10.02
CA SER A 201 -9.07 -15.19 9.99
C SER A 201 -8.47 -15.61 11.32
N ILE A 202 -9.02 -15.14 12.44
CA ILE A 202 -8.59 -15.53 13.79
C ILE A 202 -8.79 -17.02 14.01
N ASP A 203 -9.96 -17.55 13.68
CA ASP A 203 -10.28 -18.97 13.82
C ASP A 203 -9.31 -19.86 13.04
N ARG A 204 -9.08 -19.54 11.77
CA ARG A 204 -8.13 -20.28 10.92
C ARG A 204 -6.71 -20.25 11.48
N ARG A 205 -6.23 -19.11 11.95
CA ARG A 205 -4.88 -18.99 12.52
C ARG A 205 -4.72 -19.84 13.78
N ASN A 206 -5.72 -19.86 14.66
CA ASN A 206 -5.69 -20.69 15.87
C ASN A 206 -5.62 -22.18 15.51
N THR A 207 -6.36 -22.60 14.51
CA THR A 207 -6.38 -23.99 14.04
C THR A 207 -5.08 -24.39 13.34
N VAL A 208 -4.55 -23.54 12.45
CA VAL A 208 -3.33 -23.82 11.67
C VAL A 208 -2.09 -23.83 12.57
N SER A 209 -1.96 -22.90 13.51
CA SER A 209 -0.84 -22.86 14.46
C SER A 209 -0.75 -24.15 15.27
N TYR A 210 -1.88 -24.69 15.73
CA TYR A 210 -1.91 -25.94 16.46
C TYR A 210 -1.49 -27.14 15.58
N THR A 211 -1.92 -27.17 14.33
CA THR A 211 -1.57 -28.24 13.38
C THR A 211 -0.09 -28.23 13.01
N HIS A 212 0.50 -27.05 12.83
CA HIS A 212 1.94 -26.92 12.52
C HIS A 212 2.83 -27.33 13.69
N LEU A 213 2.49 -26.96 14.92
CA LEU A 213 3.22 -27.38 16.12
C LEU A 213 3.22 -28.90 16.26
N ARG A 214 2.06 -29.57 16.06
CA ARG A 214 1.97 -31.02 16.08
C ARG A 214 2.78 -31.71 14.97
N ALA A 215 2.80 -31.16 13.76
CA ALA A 215 3.56 -31.72 12.65
C ALA A 215 5.08 -31.68 12.92
N HIS A 216 5.56 -30.63 13.60
CA HIS A 216 6.97 -30.55 14.02
C HIS A 216 7.29 -31.53 15.17
N GLU A 217 6.38 -31.74 16.12
CA GLU A 217 6.59 -32.71 17.20
C GLU A 217 6.65 -34.16 16.70
N THR A 218 5.88 -34.50 15.67
CA THR A 218 5.87 -35.85 15.07
C THR A 218 7.02 -36.13 14.10
N ALA A 219 7.76 -35.11 13.65
CA ALA A 219 8.91 -35.29 12.76
C ALA A 219 10.22 -35.64 13.51
N TYR A 220 10.21 -35.64 14.86
CA TYR A 220 11.37 -35.98 15.70
C TYR A 220 11.24 -37.35 16.42
N TYR A 221 10.28 -38.16 16.03
CA TYR A 221 10.15 -39.55 16.47
C TYR A 221 10.16 -40.44 15.18
#